data_526b290cb29e57d406df24319b4be2b3
#
_entry.id   526b290cb29e57d406df24319b4be2b3
#
_cell.length_a   1.000
_cell.length_b   1.000
_cell.length_c   1.000
_cell.angle_alpha   90.00
_cell.angle_beta   90.00
_cell.angle_gamma   90.00
#
_symmetry.space_group_name_H-M   'P 1'
#
loop_
_entity.id
_entity.type
_entity.pdbx_description
1 polymer ?
#
loop_
_entity_poly.entity_id
_entity_poly.type
_entity_poly.pdbx_seq_one_letter_code
_entity_poly.pdbx_strand_id
1 'polypeptide(L)'
;MSKPMAVDGSRKAQRLPRASKLVVVVAKAMNAWKDFVADLMKIESLRLARDEAVEDWGEDIPTTLLFGNLGKSVAERFDEYSPEDRAYIFDTIERGMRAENVDLKTFVATGLLESLYAQAHRDGALLTRMEMQLGDVSRAY
;
A
#
# COMPACT_ATOMS: atom_id res chain seq x y z
N MET A 1 -39.66 13.04 -26.31
CA MET A 1 -39.13 12.82 -26.27
C MET A 1 -38.30 12.44 -25.90
N SER A 2 -38.68 12.47 -25.72
CA SER A 2 -38.04 12.20 -25.62
C SER A 2 -37.46 11.75 -25.14
N LYS A 3 -37.50 11.77 -25.14
CA LYS A 3 -36.89 11.35 -24.98
C LYS A 3 -36.25 10.72 -24.84
N PRO A 4 -36.43 10.23 -24.37
CA PRO A 4 -35.81 8.92 -24.46
C PRO A 4 -34.31 8.97 -24.56
N MET A 5 -33.82 10.04 -24.68
CA MET A 5 -32.38 10.27 -24.80
C MET A 5 -31.64 9.65 -23.67
N ALA A 6 -32.17 9.73 -22.49
CA ALA A 6 -31.52 9.13 -21.32
C ALA A 6 -31.32 7.64 -21.52
N VAL A 7 -32.29 6.99 -22.11
CA VAL A 7 -32.18 5.55 -22.38
C VAL A 7 -31.06 5.29 -23.35
N ASP A 8 -30.91 6.12 -24.33
CA ASP A 8 -29.86 5.95 -25.31
C ASP A 8 -28.49 6.08 -24.70
N GLY A 9 -28.35 6.98 -23.78
CA GLY A 9 -27.07 7.12 -23.07
C GLY A 9 -26.66 5.84 -22.37
N SER A 10 -27.61 5.17 -21.76
CA SER A 10 -27.36 3.91 -21.09
C SER A 10 -26.85 2.85 -22.07
N ARG A 11 -27.48 2.76 -23.21
CA ARG A 11 -27.05 1.79 -24.21
C ARG A 11 -25.69 2.10 -24.77
N LYS A 12 -25.36 3.36 -24.93
CA LYS A 12 -24.06 3.76 -25.43
C LYS A 12 -22.96 3.32 -24.48
N ALA A 13 -23.18 3.45 -23.19
CA ALA A 13 -22.23 3.01 -22.19
C ALA A 13 -21.97 1.52 -22.35
N GLN A 14 -22.99 0.74 -22.61
CA GLN A 14 -22.84 -0.68 -22.78
C GLN A 14 -22.07 -1.05 -24.04
N ARG A 15 -22.10 -0.17 -25.03
CA ARG A 15 -21.42 -0.43 -26.29
C ARG A 15 -19.92 -0.18 -26.25
N LEU A 16 -19.40 0.30 -25.15
CA LEU A 16 -17.99 0.62 -25.05
C LEU A 16 -17.28 -0.35 -24.12
N PRO A 17 -17.46 -1.67 -24.29
CA PRO A 17 -16.84 -2.60 -23.36
C PRO A 17 -15.33 -2.57 -23.42
N ARG A 18 -14.76 -2.46 -24.60
CA ARG A 18 -13.30 -2.49 -24.74
C ARG A 18 -12.67 -1.25 -24.15
N ALA A 19 -13.19 -0.08 -24.52
CA ALA A 19 -12.66 1.17 -23.96
C ALA A 19 -12.89 1.24 -22.46
N SER A 20 -14.05 0.77 -21.99
CA SER A 20 -14.37 0.76 -20.56
C SER A 20 -13.42 -0.15 -19.80
N LYS A 21 -13.08 -1.30 -20.36
CA LYS A 21 -12.14 -2.22 -19.73
C LYS A 21 -10.76 -1.61 -19.59
N LEU A 22 -10.30 -0.91 -20.63
CA LEU A 22 -9.01 -0.24 -20.57
C LEU A 22 -8.99 0.84 -19.50
N VAL A 23 -10.04 1.63 -19.42
CA VAL A 23 -10.15 2.67 -18.41
C VAL A 23 -10.13 2.06 -17.01
N VAL A 24 -10.86 0.97 -16.80
CA VAL A 24 -10.90 0.29 -15.50
C VAL A 24 -9.52 -0.26 -15.14
N VAL A 25 -8.82 -0.89 -16.09
CA VAL A 25 -7.50 -1.44 -15.85
C VAL A 25 -6.51 -0.34 -15.49
N VAL A 26 -6.53 0.78 -16.21
CA VAL A 26 -5.66 1.91 -15.92
C VAL A 26 -5.98 2.49 -14.54
N ALA A 27 -7.27 2.64 -14.22
CA ALA A 27 -7.68 3.17 -12.92
C ALA A 27 -7.20 2.25 -11.78
N LYS A 28 -7.31 0.93 -11.96
CA LYS A 28 -6.83 -0.02 -10.95
C LYS A 28 -5.32 0.07 -10.78
N ALA A 29 -4.59 0.19 -11.88
CA ALA A 29 -3.14 0.33 -11.81
C ALA A 29 -2.74 1.60 -11.07
N MET A 30 -3.41 2.71 -11.35
CA MET A 30 -3.15 4.00 -10.70
C MET A 30 -3.50 3.98 -9.21
N ASN A 31 -4.45 3.13 -8.81
CA ASN A 31 -4.92 3.07 -7.43
C ASN A 31 -4.33 1.90 -6.63
N ALA A 32 -3.43 1.12 -7.24
CA ALA A 32 -2.88 -0.06 -6.56
C ALA A 32 -2.21 0.29 -5.23
N TRP A 33 -1.49 1.42 -5.17
CA TRP A 33 -0.85 1.81 -3.92
C TRP A 33 -1.89 2.24 -2.86
N LYS A 34 -3.03 2.80 -3.29
CA LYS A 34 -4.09 3.18 -2.34
C LYS A 34 -4.73 1.94 -1.73
N ASP A 35 -4.93 0.90 -2.52
CA ASP A 35 -5.47 -0.37 -2.02
C ASP A 35 -4.50 -1.03 -1.04
N PHE A 36 -3.21 -0.98 -1.35
CA PHE A 36 -2.18 -1.48 -0.46
C PHE A 36 -2.21 -0.75 0.89
N VAL A 37 -2.26 0.58 0.85
CA VAL A 37 -2.33 1.38 2.08
C VAL A 37 -3.61 1.05 2.84
N ALA A 38 -4.73 0.92 2.14
CA ALA A 38 -6.01 0.57 2.78
C ALA A 38 -5.92 -0.76 3.53
N ASP A 39 -5.21 -1.74 2.97
CA ASP A 39 -5.01 -3.02 3.64
C ASP A 39 -4.21 -2.84 4.94
N LEU A 40 -3.17 -2.02 4.92
CA LEU A 40 -2.39 -1.73 6.13
C LEU A 40 -3.20 -0.96 7.17
N MET A 41 -4.19 -0.17 6.73
CA MET A 41 -5.01 0.63 7.66
C MET A 41 -5.92 -0.23 8.54
N LYS A 42 -6.00 -1.52 8.30
CA LYS A 42 -6.70 -2.43 9.20
C LYS A 42 -5.96 -2.58 10.52
N ILE A 43 -4.69 -2.22 10.55
CA ILE A 43 -3.88 -2.20 11.78
C ILE A 43 -3.97 -0.80 12.37
N GLU A 44 -4.49 -0.68 13.59
CA GLU A 44 -4.77 0.62 14.20
C GLU A 44 -3.57 1.54 14.28
N SER A 45 -2.43 1.03 14.72
CA SER A 45 -1.25 1.88 14.86
C SER A 45 -0.76 2.43 13.52
N LEU A 46 -0.96 1.67 12.43
CA LEU A 46 -0.59 2.13 11.10
C LEU A 46 -1.58 3.18 10.60
N ARG A 47 -2.86 3.02 10.95
CA ARG A 47 -3.86 4.03 10.63
C ARG A 47 -3.54 5.35 11.33
N LEU A 48 -3.13 5.28 12.60
CA LEU A 48 -2.73 6.47 13.36
C LEU A 48 -1.46 7.10 12.76
N ALA A 49 -0.51 6.30 12.31
CA ALA A 49 0.69 6.81 11.67
C ALA A 49 0.37 7.55 10.37
N ARG A 50 -0.56 7.01 9.57
CA ARG A 50 -1.00 7.69 8.37
C ARG A 50 -1.70 9.00 8.69
N ASP A 51 -2.60 8.99 9.67
CA ASP A 51 -3.34 10.19 10.05
C ASP A 51 -2.39 11.29 10.53
N GLU A 52 -1.36 10.92 11.28
CA GLU A 52 -0.33 11.83 11.75
C GLU A 52 0.45 12.45 10.59
N ALA A 53 0.81 11.61 9.61
CA ALA A 53 1.53 12.09 8.43
C ALA A 53 0.68 13.06 7.62
N VAL A 54 -0.61 12.78 7.47
CA VAL A 54 -1.54 13.66 6.75
C VAL A 54 -1.69 14.98 7.53
N GLU A 55 -1.72 14.93 8.85
CA GLU A 55 -1.81 16.13 9.67
C GLU A 55 -0.58 17.02 9.49
N ASP A 56 0.60 16.42 9.44
CA ASP A 56 1.86 17.16 9.31
C ASP A 56 2.09 17.71 7.90
N TRP A 57 1.70 16.95 6.87
CA TRP A 57 2.04 17.25 5.48
C TRP A 57 0.84 17.67 4.63
N GLY A 58 -0.39 17.47 5.13
CA GLY A 58 -1.59 17.69 4.34
C GLY A 58 -1.95 16.46 3.52
N GLU A 59 -3.09 16.54 2.84
CA GLU A 59 -3.59 15.41 2.05
C GLU A 59 -2.77 15.14 0.80
N ASP A 60 -1.96 16.10 0.38
CA ASP A 60 -1.08 15.95 -0.79
C ASP A 60 0.29 15.38 -0.41
N ILE A 61 0.37 14.67 0.68
CA ILE A 61 1.62 14.05 1.12
C ILE A 61 2.22 13.19 -0.01
N PRO A 62 3.52 13.35 -0.31
CA PRO A 62 4.15 12.49 -1.32
C PRO A 62 4.03 11.02 -0.94
N THR A 63 3.67 10.20 -1.92
CA THR A 63 3.42 8.77 -1.69
C THR A 63 4.62 8.06 -1.07
N THR A 64 5.83 8.35 -1.55
CA THR A 64 7.04 7.75 -1.00
C THR A 64 7.22 8.10 0.47
N LEU A 65 6.90 9.34 0.84
CA LEU A 65 7.00 9.77 2.23
C LEU A 65 5.99 9.05 3.12
N LEU A 66 4.77 8.88 2.62
CA LEU A 66 3.75 8.12 3.34
C LEU A 66 4.21 6.68 3.58
N PHE A 67 4.71 6.02 2.54
CA PHE A 67 5.21 4.66 2.66
C PHE A 67 6.40 4.58 3.62
N GLY A 68 7.28 5.59 3.59
CA GLY A 68 8.39 5.67 4.53
C GLY A 68 7.92 5.75 5.98
N ASN A 69 6.92 6.59 6.24
CA ASN A 69 6.36 6.70 7.59
C ASN A 69 5.73 5.40 8.05
N LEU A 70 5.05 4.69 7.16
CA LEU A 70 4.46 3.40 7.50
C LEU A 70 5.54 2.37 7.82
N GLY A 71 6.59 2.29 7.02
CA GLY A 71 7.70 1.38 7.29
C GLY A 71 8.39 1.65 8.61
N LYS A 72 8.64 2.91 8.91
CA LYS A 72 9.22 3.32 10.18
C LYS A 72 8.33 2.89 11.35
N SER A 73 7.03 3.11 11.23
CA SER A 73 6.07 2.74 12.27
C SER A 73 6.03 1.23 12.51
N VAL A 74 6.07 0.44 11.43
CA VAL A 74 6.12 -1.02 11.56
C VAL A 74 7.35 -1.44 12.39
N ALA A 75 8.50 -0.88 12.08
CA ALA A 75 9.73 -1.23 12.80
C ALA A 75 9.68 -0.76 14.26
N GLU A 76 9.24 0.48 14.50
CA GLU A 76 9.21 1.03 15.85
C GLU A 76 8.28 0.26 16.78
N ARG A 77 7.19 -0.28 16.25
CA ARG A 77 6.17 -0.95 17.05
C ARG A 77 6.16 -2.46 16.85
N PHE A 78 7.21 -2.99 16.25
CA PHE A 78 7.26 -4.40 15.88
C PHE A 78 6.89 -5.33 17.04
N ASP A 79 7.46 -5.10 18.22
CA ASP A 79 7.24 -5.95 19.38
C ASP A 79 5.86 -5.75 20.03
N GLU A 80 5.15 -4.69 19.66
CA GLU A 80 3.83 -4.41 20.21
C GLU A 80 2.71 -5.16 19.47
N TYR A 81 2.99 -5.60 18.23
CA TYR A 81 1.97 -6.30 17.45
C TYR A 81 1.78 -7.72 17.92
N SER A 82 0.54 -8.21 17.87
CA SER A 82 0.26 -9.62 18.08
C SER A 82 0.89 -10.46 16.96
N PRO A 83 1.11 -11.75 17.18
CA PRO A 83 1.60 -12.61 16.10
C PRO A 83 0.73 -12.56 14.85
N GLU A 84 -0.59 -12.47 15.01
CA GLU A 84 -1.52 -12.39 13.89
C GLU A 84 -1.33 -11.08 13.12
N ASP A 85 -1.19 -9.97 13.82
CA ASP A 85 -1.00 -8.67 13.18
C ASP A 85 0.33 -8.60 12.47
N ARG A 86 1.39 -9.15 13.07
CA ARG A 86 2.70 -9.24 12.41
C ARG A 86 2.60 -10.03 11.11
N ALA A 87 1.98 -11.19 11.18
CA ALA A 87 1.82 -12.03 9.99
C ALA A 87 1.05 -11.27 8.91
N TYR A 88 -0.01 -10.59 9.29
CA TYR A 88 -0.81 -9.83 8.36
C TYR A 88 -0.01 -8.70 7.69
N ILE A 89 0.72 -7.93 8.51
CA ILE A 89 1.52 -6.81 8.01
C ILE A 89 2.59 -7.31 7.03
N PHE A 90 3.35 -8.32 7.41
CA PHE A 90 4.47 -8.77 6.59
C PHE A 90 4.00 -9.53 5.36
N ASP A 91 2.86 -10.22 5.43
CA ASP A 91 2.25 -10.83 4.26
C ASP A 91 1.77 -9.76 3.29
N THR A 92 1.20 -8.68 3.79
CA THR A 92 0.77 -7.56 2.95
C THR A 92 1.96 -6.92 2.25
N ILE A 93 3.06 -6.71 2.97
CA ILE A 93 4.29 -6.17 2.40
C ILE A 93 4.81 -7.08 1.28
N GLU A 94 4.85 -8.38 1.53
CA GLU A 94 5.33 -9.34 0.54
C GLU A 94 4.46 -9.33 -0.71
N ARG A 95 3.15 -9.25 -0.54
CA ARG A 95 2.24 -9.14 -1.69
C ARG A 95 2.51 -7.88 -2.50
N GLY A 96 2.83 -6.78 -1.83
CA GLY A 96 3.20 -5.54 -2.51
C GLY A 96 4.50 -5.70 -3.31
N MET A 97 5.47 -6.40 -2.75
CA MET A 97 6.74 -6.66 -3.44
C MET A 97 6.58 -7.62 -4.62
N ARG A 98 5.56 -8.46 -4.59
CA ARG A 98 5.27 -9.41 -5.68
C ARG A 98 4.29 -8.85 -6.70
N ALA A 99 3.77 -7.65 -6.49
CA ALA A 99 2.77 -7.06 -7.36
C ALA A 99 3.32 -6.83 -8.77
N GLU A 100 2.45 -6.95 -9.75
CA GLU A 100 2.81 -6.67 -11.14
C GLU A 100 2.91 -5.16 -11.37
N ASN A 101 2.20 -4.37 -10.59
CA ASN A 101 2.22 -2.92 -10.69
C ASN A 101 3.59 -2.40 -10.25
N VAL A 102 4.34 -1.82 -11.19
CA VAL A 102 5.70 -1.36 -10.95
C VAL A 102 5.73 -0.21 -9.94
N ASP A 103 4.76 0.69 -10.01
CA ASP A 103 4.72 1.84 -9.09
C ASP A 103 4.50 1.36 -7.66
N LEU A 104 3.57 0.45 -7.44
CA LEU A 104 3.34 -0.10 -6.11
C LEU A 104 4.60 -0.77 -5.58
N LYS A 105 5.20 -1.64 -6.38
CA LYS A 105 6.42 -2.34 -6.00
C LYS A 105 7.52 -1.35 -5.61
N THR A 106 7.67 -0.27 -6.38
CA THR A 106 8.67 0.75 -6.11
C THR A 106 8.39 1.46 -4.79
N PHE A 107 7.14 1.84 -4.53
CA PHE A 107 6.78 2.49 -3.27
C PHE A 107 7.03 1.58 -2.08
N VAL A 108 6.70 0.29 -2.20
CA VAL A 108 6.96 -0.66 -1.12
C VAL A 108 8.46 -0.81 -0.89
N ALA A 109 9.23 -0.97 -1.94
CA ALA A 109 10.68 -1.18 -1.82
C ALA A 109 11.40 0.07 -1.31
N THR A 110 11.26 1.19 -2.01
CA THR A 110 12.05 2.39 -1.72
C THR A 110 11.45 3.26 -0.62
N GLY A 111 10.16 3.16 -0.39
CA GLY A 111 9.52 3.90 0.69
C GLY A 111 9.47 3.07 1.95
N LEU A 112 8.69 2.00 1.93
CA LEU A 112 8.38 1.24 3.12
C LEU A 112 9.56 0.39 3.62
N LEU A 113 10.11 -0.47 2.77
CA LEU A 113 11.18 -1.38 3.19
C LEU A 113 12.46 -0.66 3.57
N GLU A 114 12.86 0.36 2.83
CA GLU A 114 14.07 1.10 3.17
C GLU A 114 13.93 1.80 4.52
N SER A 115 12.79 2.39 4.81
CA SER A 115 12.55 3.01 6.11
C SER A 115 12.49 1.99 7.22
N LEU A 116 11.87 0.85 6.94
CA LEU A 116 11.77 -0.24 7.90
C LEU A 116 13.17 -0.75 8.27
N TYR A 117 14.02 -1.01 7.27
CA TYR A 117 15.38 -1.45 7.51
C TYR A 117 16.21 -0.39 8.23
N ALA A 118 16.09 0.87 7.82
CA ALA A 118 16.82 1.95 8.45
C ALA A 118 16.51 2.04 9.94
N GLN A 119 15.23 1.91 10.29
CA GLN A 119 14.82 1.94 11.68
C GLN A 119 15.29 0.68 12.42
N ALA A 120 15.20 -0.48 11.79
CA ALA A 120 15.59 -1.75 12.41
C ALA A 120 17.08 -1.86 12.64
N HIS A 121 17.89 -1.25 11.81
CA HIS A 121 19.37 -1.27 11.97
C HIS A 121 19.83 -0.61 13.24
N ARG A 122 19.01 0.17 13.89
CA ARG A 122 19.35 0.78 15.17
C ARG A 122 19.40 -0.24 16.31
N ASP A 123 18.82 -1.43 16.09
CA ASP A 123 18.79 -2.50 17.06
C ASP A 123 18.96 -3.83 16.31
N GLY A 124 20.14 -4.42 16.40
CA GLY A 124 20.46 -5.64 15.67
C GLY A 124 19.57 -6.82 16.03
N ALA A 125 19.12 -6.91 17.28
CA ALA A 125 18.21 -7.97 17.70
C ALA A 125 16.85 -7.79 17.04
N LEU A 126 16.38 -6.57 16.92
CA LEU A 126 15.12 -6.28 16.21
C LEU A 126 15.24 -6.64 14.74
N LEU A 127 16.34 -6.27 14.11
CA LEU A 127 16.55 -6.58 12.69
C LEU A 127 16.47 -8.09 12.46
N THR A 128 17.09 -8.89 13.30
CA THR A 128 17.05 -10.35 13.19
C THR A 128 15.63 -10.88 13.29
N ARG A 129 14.86 -10.39 14.26
CA ARG A 129 13.48 -10.82 14.43
C ARG A 129 12.61 -10.43 13.23
N MET A 130 12.85 -9.24 12.69
CA MET A 130 12.09 -8.78 11.53
C MET A 130 12.41 -9.58 10.27
N GLU A 131 13.68 -9.93 10.09
CA GLU A 131 14.08 -10.73 8.94
C GLU A 131 13.38 -12.09 8.92
N MET A 132 13.06 -12.63 10.08
CA MET A 132 12.33 -13.89 10.18
C MET A 132 10.88 -13.75 9.72
N GLN A 133 10.32 -12.54 9.75
CA GLN A 133 8.96 -12.28 9.31
C GLN A 133 8.86 -11.95 7.83
N LEU A 134 9.96 -11.47 7.24
CA LEU A 134 9.95 -11.03 5.84
C LEU A 134 9.76 -12.21 4.89
N GLY A 135 8.95 -12.01 3.86
CA GLY A 135 8.82 -12.98 2.78
C GLY A 135 10.08 -12.97 1.89
N ASP A 136 10.13 -13.90 0.97
CA ASP A 136 11.33 -14.13 0.16
C ASP A 136 11.74 -12.91 -0.66
N VAL A 137 10.78 -12.27 -1.31
CA VAL A 137 11.08 -11.12 -2.17
C VAL A 137 11.50 -9.92 -1.33
N SER A 138 10.78 -9.68 -0.22
CA SER A 138 11.10 -8.57 0.69
C SER A 138 12.49 -8.74 1.31
N ARG A 139 12.84 -9.97 1.68
CA ARG A 139 14.14 -10.26 2.30
C ARG A 139 15.28 -10.12 1.31
N ALA A 140 15.04 -10.46 0.05
CA ALA A 140 16.05 -10.36 -1.00
C ALA A 140 16.36 -8.92 -1.39
N TYR A 141 15.46 -8.01 -1.10
CA TYR A 141 15.65 -6.60 -1.39
C TYR A 141 16.65 -5.99 -0.42
#